data_81451d2b8df5e066293976e9e28d8f91
#
_entry.id   81451d2b8df5e066293976e9e28d8f91
#
_cell.length_a   1.000
_cell.length_b   1.000
_cell.length_c   1.000
_cell.angle_alpha   90.00
_cell.angle_beta   90.00
_cell.angle_gamma   90.00
#
_symmetry.space_group_name_H-M   'P 1'
#
loop_
_entity.id
_entity.type
_entity.pdbx_description
1 polymer ?
#
loop_
_entity_poly.entity_id
_entity_poly.type
_entity_poly.pdbx_seq_one_letter_code
_entity_poly.pdbx_strand_id
1 'polypeptide(L)'
;MGINYAGLASTAERLIRENGRDALLISETNTGTDYQPTITQTTETIRLVQSQFNALDNNDFVLQAHDVKFLVSSDFTLTANQRIETNGQQYSIVALKEIKPADTSILYIVQGRV
;
A
#
# COMPACT_ATOMS: atom_id res chain seq x y z
N MET A 1 4.47 30.53 8.87
CA MET A 1 5.00 29.79 7.73
C MET A 1 4.31 28.42 7.66
N GLY A 2 3.57 28.17 6.61
CA GLY A 2 2.85 26.89 6.46
C GLY A 2 3.72 25.82 5.82
N ILE A 3 3.37 24.56 6.09
CA ILE A 3 4.00 23.43 5.41
C ILE A 3 3.30 23.22 4.08
N ASN A 4 4.10 23.06 3.02
CA ASN A 4 3.57 22.74 1.70
C ASN A 4 3.37 21.24 1.57
N TYR A 5 2.18 20.75 1.94
CA TYR A 5 1.87 19.33 1.89
C TYR A 5 1.80 18.80 0.46
N ALA A 6 1.35 19.61 -0.50
CA ALA A 6 1.37 19.20 -1.91
C ALA A 6 2.80 19.00 -2.41
N GLY A 7 3.73 19.85 -1.99
CA GLY A 7 5.15 19.66 -2.30
C GLY A 7 5.73 18.42 -1.64
N LEU A 8 5.32 18.11 -0.42
CA LEU A 8 5.73 16.87 0.25
C LEU A 8 5.20 15.64 -0.48
N ALA A 9 3.95 15.67 -0.93
CA ALA A 9 3.37 14.57 -1.69
C ALA A 9 4.14 14.34 -3.00
N SER A 10 4.48 15.40 -3.72
CA SER A 10 5.26 15.31 -4.95
C SER A 10 6.66 14.76 -4.70
N THR A 11 7.29 15.17 -3.60
CA THR A 11 8.61 14.68 -3.19
C THR A 11 8.55 13.21 -2.83
N ALA A 12 7.55 12.79 -2.05
CA ALA A 12 7.36 11.40 -1.66
C ALA A 12 7.15 10.52 -2.90
N GLU A 13 6.29 10.95 -3.83
CA GLU A 13 6.04 10.24 -5.08
C GLU A 13 7.32 10.08 -5.90
N ARG A 14 8.11 11.16 -6.02
CA ARG A 14 9.37 11.12 -6.74
C ARG A 14 10.35 10.14 -6.11
N LEU A 15 10.50 10.17 -4.78
CA LEU A 15 11.41 9.27 -4.08
C LEU A 15 11.01 7.82 -4.24
N ILE A 16 9.71 7.52 -4.18
CA ILE A 16 9.21 6.17 -4.41
C ILE A 16 9.47 5.75 -5.87
N ARG A 17 9.26 6.65 -6.82
CA ARG A 17 9.49 6.38 -8.23
C ARG A 17 10.97 6.11 -8.53
N GLU A 18 11.88 6.86 -7.93
CA GLU A 18 13.31 6.76 -8.20
C GLU A 18 13.97 5.61 -7.43
N ASN A 19 13.53 5.34 -6.20
CA ASN A 19 14.17 4.38 -5.31
C ASN A 19 13.35 3.11 -5.09
N GLY A 20 12.11 3.10 -5.56
CA GLY A 20 11.21 1.97 -5.42
C GLY A 20 11.38 0.96 -6.54
N ARG A 21 10.50 -0.01 -6.53
CA ARG A 21 10.40 -1.04 -7.56
C ARG A 21 8.96 -1.25 -7.96
N ASP A 22 8.76 -1.85 -9.14
CA ASP A 22 7.44 -2.20 -9.61
C ASP A 22 6.90 -3.39 -8.83
N ALA A 23 5.60 -3.36 -8.58
CA ALA A 23 4.87 -4.44 -7.96
C ALA A 23 3.48 -4.52 -8.57
N LEU A 24 2.80 -5.64 -8.36
CA LEU A 24 1.41 -5.79 -8.82
C LEU A 24 0.48 -5.65 -7.63
N LEU A 25 -0.51 -4.79 -7.79
CA LEU A 25 -1.63 -4.68 -6.85
C LEU A 25 -2.74 -5.56 -7.37
N ILE A 26 -3.12 -6.56 -6.59
CA ILE A 26 -4.09 -7.58 -6.99
C ILE A 26 -5.39 -7.32 -6.24
N SER A 27 -6.47 -7.12 -6.99
CA SER A 27 -7.81 -6.88 -6.46
C SER A 27 -8.73 -7.98 -6.92
N GLU A 28 -9.58 -8.50 -6.03
CA GLU A 28 -10.61 -9.48 -6.37
C GLU A 28 -11.98 -8.87 -6.11
N THR A 29 -12.87 -9.04 -7.07
CA THR A 29 -14.25 -8.57 -6.98
C THR A 29 -15.19 -9.73 -7.27
N ASN A 30 -16.17 -9.94 -6.40
CA ASN A 30 -17.24 -10.92 -6.63
C ASN A 30 -18.41 -10.20 -7.29
N THR A 31 -18.66 -10.52 -8.56
CA THR A 31 -19.77 -9.94 -9.33
C THR A 31 -20.93 -10.93 -9.53
N GLY A 32 -20.80 -12.15 -9.00
CA GLY A 32 -21.84 -13.17 -9.08
C GLY A 32 -22.81 -13.12 -7.91
N THR A 33 -23.63 -14.17 -7.82
CA THR A 33 -24.58 -14.36 -6.72
C THR A 33 -23.98 -15.28 -5.66
N ASP A 34 -24.66 -15.41 -4.51
CA ASP A 34 -24.24 -16.34 -3.47
C ASP A 34 -24.25 -17.79 -3.95
N TYR A 35 -25.10 -18.12 -4.92
CA TYR A 35 -25.20 -19.46 -5.50
C TYR A 35 -24.19 -19.70 -6.61
N GLN A 36 -23.80 -18.65 -7.32
CA GLN A 36 -22.84 -18.73 -8.41
C GLN A 36 -21.88 -17.53 -8.30
N PRO A 37 -20.93 -17.59 -7.38
CA PRO A 37 -19.98 -16.48 -7.23
C PRO A 37 -19.07 -16.41 -8.46
N THR A 38 -18.93 -15.21 -9.01
CA THR A 38 -17.99 -14.93 -10.06
C THR A 38 -16.92 -14.00 -9.50
N ILE A 39 -15.71 -14.51 -9.34
CA ILE A 39 -14.59 -13.72 -8.82
C ILE A 39 -13.76 -13.24 -9.99
N THR A 40 -13.69 -11.91 -10.12
CA THR A 40 -12.86 -11.25 -11.12
C THR A 40 -11.62 -10.70 -10.44
N GLN A 41 -10.46 -11.10 -10.93
CA GLN A 41 -9.19 -10.62 -10.45
C GLN A 41 -8.68 -9.55 -11.39
N THR A 42 -8.33 -8.39 -10.85
CA THR A 42 -7.70 -7.30 -11.60
C THR A 42 -6.33 -7.01 -11.03
N THR A 43 -5.41 -6.64 -11.90
CA THR A 43 -4.05 -6.28 -11.48
C THR A 43 -3.71 -4.88 -11.99
N GLU A 44 -2.96 -4.15 -11.19
CA GLU A 44 -2.47 -2.84 -11.52
C GLU A 44 -0.99 -2.76 -11.14
N THR A 45 -0.17 -2.22 -12.02
CA THR A 45 1.24 -2.01 -11.70
C THR A 45 1.37 -0.77 -10.83
N ILE A 46 1.96 -0.97 -9.66
CA ILE A 46 2.23 0.11 -8.71
C ILE A 46 3.73 0.20 -8.46
N ARG A 47 4.15 1.28 -7.83
CA ARG A 47 5.53 1.49 -7.43
C ARG A 47 5.60 1.62 -5.92
N LEU A 48 6.52 0.90 -5.29
CA LEU A 48 6.64 0.89 -3.84
C LEU A 48 8.08 0.79 -3.39
N VAL A 49 8.31 1.15 -2.13
CA VAL A 49 9.56 0.91 -1.42
C VAL A 49 9.26 -0.06 -0.28
N GLN A 50 10.04 -1.13 -0.18
CA GLN A 50 9.92 -2.09 0.92
C GLN A 50 10.87 -1.70 2.04
N SER A 51 10.36 -1.73 3.27
CA SER A 51 11.11 -1.38 4.46
C SER A 51 10.73 -2.35 5.58
N GLN A 52 11.19 -2.08 6.79
CA GLN A 52 10.85 -2.86 7.97
C GLN A 52 10.17 -1.96 8.99
N PHE A 53 9.24 -2.55 9.74
CA PHE A 53 8.64 -1.85 10.86
C PHE A 53 9.64 -1.68 11.99
N ASN A 54 9.54 -0.56 12.68
CA ASN A 54 10.35 -0.26 13.86
C ASN A 54 9.45 -0.04 15.07
N ALA A 55 10.04 0.26 16.23
CA ALA A 55 9.29 0.43 17.48
C ALA A 55 8.27 1.57 17.42
N LEU A 56 8.51 2.59 16.59
CA LEU A 56 7.59 3.72 16.45
C LEU A 56 6.33 3.36 15.69
N ASP A 57 6.40 2.35 14.83
CA ASP A 57 5.26 1.91 14.02
C ASP A 57 4.26 1.09 14.83
N ASN A 58 4.63 0.56 15.99
CA ASN A 58 3.79 -0.33 16.79
C ASN A 58 2.53 0.37 17.35
N ASN A 59 2.46 1.70 17.31
CA ASN A 59 1.28 2.43 17.77
C ASN A 59 0.13 2.36 16.75
N ASP A 60 0.45 2.14 15.47
CA ASP A 60 -0.53 2.17 14.39
C ASP A 60 -0.86 0.78 13.85
N PHE A 61 -0.01 -0.22 14.10
CA PHE A 61 -0.13 -1.55 13.51
C PHE A 61 0.05 -2.64 14.56
N VAL A 62 -0.74 -3.71 14.45
CA VAL A 62 -0.53 -4.94 15.23
C VAL A 62 0.37 -5.83 14.40
N LEU A 63 1.64 -5.91 14.79
CA LEU A 63 2.67 -6.57 13.99
C LEU A 63 2.86 -8.03 14.40
N GLN A 64 3.10 -8.88 13.41
CA GLN A 64 3.54 -10.27 13.59
C GLN A 64 4.94 -10.43 13.02
N ALA A 65 5.61 -11.52 13.40
CA ALA A 65 6.91 -11.85 12.84
C ALA A 65 6.81 -11.94 11.31
N HIS A 66 7.80 -11.41 10.62
CA HIS A 66 7.90 -11.39 9.17
C HIS A 66 6.93 -10.46 8.45
N ASP A 67 6.17 -9.64 9.17
CA ASP A 67 5.41 -8.58 8.52
C ASP A 67 6.37 -7.58 7.88
N VAL A 68 6.02 -7.09 6.70
CA VAL A 68 6.82 -6.11 5.97
C VAL A 68 6.05 -4.82 5.82
N LYS A 69 6.81 -3.74 5.68
CA LYS A 69 6.26 -2.41 5.47
C LYS A 69 6.51 -2.00 4.03
N PHE A 70 5.44 -1.60 3.35
CA PHE A 70 5.53 -1.01 2.03
C PHE A 70 5.14 0.46 2.10
N LEU A 71 5.90 1.29 1.40
CA LEU A 71 5.55 2.69 1.19
C LEU A 71 5.08 2.82 -0.25
N VAL A 72 3.83 3.20 -0.45
CA VAL A 72 3.20 3.24 -1.77
C VAL A 72 2.75 4.67 -2.05
N SER A 73 2.95 5.10 -3.30
CA SER A 73 2.56 6.42 -3.75
C SER A 73 1.04 6.65 -3.59
N SER A 74 0.66 7.88 -3.26
CA SER A 74 -0.74 8.28 -3.16
C SER A 74 -1.49 8.33 -4.49
N ASP A 75 -0.79 8.11 -5.62
CA ASP A 75 -1.42 8.04 -6.93
C ASP A 75 -2.33 6.81 -7.08
N PHE A 76 -2.20 5.83 -6.21
CA PHE A 76 -2.97 4.59 -6.26
C PHE A 76 -3.94 4.54 -5.09
N THR A 77 -5.08 3.88 -5.30
CA THR A 77 -6.05 3.65 -4.23
C THR A 77 -5.88 2.24 -3.69
N LEU A 78 -5.61 2.13 -2.40
CA LEU A 78 -5.34 0.87 -1.73
C LEU A 78 -6.44 0.57 -0.71
N THR A 79 -6.76 -0.72 -0.57
CA THR A 79 -7.68 -1.21 0.47
C THR A 79 -7.11 -2.45 1.14
N ALA A 80 -7.62 -2.76 2.34
CA ALA A 80 -7.13 -3.90 3.11
C ALA A 80 -7.48 -5.27 2.52
N ASN A 81 -8.32 -5.31 1.47
CA ASN A 81 -8.71 -6.58 0.86
C ASN A 81 -7.86 -6.95 -0.36
N GLN A 82 -6.85 -6.17 -0.65
CA GLN A 82 -5.98 -6.38 -1.80
C GLN A 82 -4.72 -7.13 -1.41
N ARG A 83 -3.98 -7.58 -2.42
CA ARG A 83 -2.68 -8.23 -2.26
C ARG A 83 -1.64 -7.50 -3.08
N ILE A 84 -0.40 -7.59 -2.65
CA ILE A 84 0.75 -7.02 -3.38
C ILE A 84 1.68 -8.17 -3.75
N GLU A 85 2.05 -8.24 -5.03
CA GLU A 85 3.05 -9.20 -5.50
C GLU A 85 4.31 -8.46 -5.91
N THR A 86 5.43 -8.83 -5.29
CA THR A 86 6.73 -8.25 -5.60
C THR A 86 7.81 -9.28 -5.33
N ASN A 87 8.84 -9.32 -6.17
CA ASN A 87 9.95 -10.29 -6.07
C ASN A 87 9.49 -11.75 -6.06
N GLY A 88 8.39 -12.06 -6.76
CA GLY A 88 7.86 -13.42 -6.80
C GLY A 88 7.11 -13.87 -5.55
N GLN A 89 6.86 -12.95 -4.61
CA GLN A 89 6.14 -13.24 -3.36
C GLN A 89 4.87 -12.40 -3.30
N GLN A 90 3.77 -13.03 -2.91
CA GLN A 90 2.51 -12.33 -2.64
C GLN A 90 2.37 -12.02 -1.17
N TYR A 91 1.92 -10.81 -0.87
CA TYR A 91 1.63 -10.35 0.48
C TYR A 91 0.19 -9.89 0.57
N SER A 92 -0.51 -10.35 1.60
CA SER A 92 -1.84 -9.81 1.91
C SER A 92 -1.69 -8.46 2.59
N ILE A 93 -2.52 -7.49 2.20
CA ILE A 93 -2.58 -6.22 2.90
C ILE A 93 -3.41 -6.44 4.16
N VAL A 94 -2.73 -6.46 5.31
CA VAL A 94 -3.37 -6.69 6.61
C VAL A 94 -3.94 -5.39 7.16
N ALA A 95 -3.21 -4.31 7.01
CA ALA A 95 -3.60 -2.99 7.43
C ALA A 95 -2.89 -1.95 6.58
N LEU A 96 -3.47 -0.77 6.49
CA LEU A 96 -2.83 0.33 5.79
C LEU A 96 -3.18 1.65 6.48
N LYS A 97 -2.31 2.63 6.32
CA LYS A 97 -2.51 3.97 6.84
C LYS A 97 -2.20 4.96 5.73
N GLU A 98 -3.15 5.80 5.41
CA GLU A 98 -2.92 6.91 4.49
C GLU A 98 -2.35 8.09 5.26
N ILE A 99 -1.23 8.59 4.80
CA ILE A 99 -0.63 9.80 5.38
C ILE A 99 -1.23 10.98 4.65
N LYS A 100 -2.16 11.66 5.31
CA LYS A 100 -2.98 12.71 4.71
C LYS A 100 -3.11 13.93 5.61
N PRO A 101 -2.01 14.66 5.86
CA PRO A 101 -2.11 15.89 6.63
C PRO A 101 -2.85 16.96 5.84
N ALA A 102 -3.73 17.73 6.52
CA ALA A 102 -4.44 18.86 5.93
C ALA A 102 -5.15 18.51 4.61
N ASP A 103 -5.74 17.32 4.51
CA ASP A 103 -6.46 16.81 3.34
C ASP A 103 -5.60 16.58 2.08
N THR A 104 -4.28 16.63 2.20
CA THR A 104 -3.37 16.29 1.11
C THR A 104 -2.79 14.91 1.33
N SER A 105 -3.12 13.95 0.48
CA SER A 105 -2.58 12.59 0.56
C SER A 105 -1.12 12.58 0.10
N ILE A 106 -0.23 12.06 0.94
CA ILE A 106 1.20 12.01 0.67
C ILE A 106 1.63 10.61 0.23
N LEU A 107 1.29 9.59 1.02
CA LEU A 107 1.62 8.20 0.71
C LEU A 107 0.79 7.27 1.59
N TYR A 108 0.85 5.97 1.27
CA TYR A 108 0.29 4.91 2.10
C TYR A 108 1.42 4.14 2.77
N ILE A 109 1.22 3.83 4.04
CA ILE A 109 2.04 2.85 4.77
C ILE A 109 1.22 1.56 4.83
N VAL A 110 1.75 0.48 4.28
CA VAL A 110 1.03 -0.79 4.12
C VAL A 110 1.74 -1.87 4.94
N GLN A 111 0.96 -2.61 5.71
CA GLN A 111 1.44 -3.80 6.42
C GLN A 111 1.13 -5.01 5.55
N GLY A 112 2.17 -5.66 5.03
CA GLY A 112 2.07 -6.85 4.22
C GLY A 112 2.41 -8.10 5.02
N ARG A 113 1.67 -9.19 4.79
CA ARG A 113 1.87 -10.47 5.45
C ARG A 113 1.79 -11.60 4.41
N VAL A 114 2.75 -12.47 4.45
CA VAL A 114 2.77 -13.66 3.61
C VAL A 114 1.64 -14.62 3.96
#